data_ea863f7fb9de06000e22afb965dc2e52
#
_entry.id   ea863f7fb9de06000e22afb965dc2e52
#
_cell.length_a   1.000
_cell.length_b   1.000
_cell.length_c   1.000
_cell.angle_alpha   90.00
_cell.angle_beta   90.00
_cell.angle_gamma   90.00
#
_symmetry.space_group_name_H-M   'P 1'
#
loop_
_entity.id
_entity.type
_entity.pdbx_description
1 polymer ?
#
loop_
_entity_poly.entity_id
_entity_poly.type
_entity_poly.pdbx_seq_one_letter_code
_entity_poly.pdbx_strand_id
1 'polypeptide(L)' 'MNISEAAKLVGLSTKQIRDYEKMGLIKPAVRSLSGYRNYGESDLERLHFIRHSRDVGFSLHQIAQLLELQ' A
#
# COMPACT_ATOMS: atom_id res chain seq x y z
N MET A 1 -8.10 5.33 -8.35
CA MET A 1 -7.10 5.00 -9.39
C MET A 1 -6.79 3.50 -9.34
N ASN A 2 -6.28 2.95 -10.43
CA ASN A 2 -5.93 1.54 -10.49
C ASN A 2 -4.54 1.28 -9.87
N ILE A 3 -4.18 -0.01 -9.76
CA ILE A 3 -2.93 -0.41 -9.10
C ILE A 3 -1.68 0.12 -9.84
N SER A 4 -1.72 0.16 -11.18
CA SER A 4 -0.59 0.66 -11.96
C SER A 4 -0.34 2.14 -11.72
N GLU A 5 -1.40 2.92 -11.66
CA GLU A 5 -1.31 4.34 -11.34
C GLU A 5 -0.81 4.57 -9.92
N ALA A 6 -1.35 3.83 -8.95
CA ALA A 6 -0.93 3.91 -7.57
C ALA A 6 0.56 3.56 -7.43
N ALA A 7 1.00 2.48 -8.07
CA ALA A 7 2.40 2.05 -8.04
C ALA A 7 3.34 3.13 -8.56
N LYS A 8 2.97 3.78 -9.66
CA LYS A 8 3.78 4.87 -10.22
C LYS A 8 3.88 6.06 -9.27
N LEU A 9 2.76 6.44 -8.66
CA LEU A 9 2.72 7.58 -7.75
C LEU A 9 3.57 7.37 -6.51
N VAL A 10 3.52 6.17 -5.94
CA VAL A 10 4.25 5.90 -4.69
C VAL A 10 5.63 5.29 -4.93
N GLY A 11 5.99 4.98 -6.17
CA GLY A 11 7.29 4.41 -6.49
C GLY A 11 7.48 2.97 -6.04
N LEU A 12 6.41 2.20 -6.04
CA LEU A 12 6.43 0.76 -5.74
C LEU A 12 6.06 -0.03 -6.98
N SER A 13 6.33 -1.34 -6.96
CA SER A 13 5.83 -2.23 -8.00
C SER A 13 4.40 -2.68 -7.66
N THR A 14 3.66 -3.09 -8.68
CA THR A 14 2.32 -3.64 -8.45
C THR A 14 2.39 -4.90 -7.60
N LYS A 15 3.46 -5.70 -7.76
CA LYS A 15 3.67 -6.90 -6.95
C LYS A 15 3.84 -6.54 -5.47
N GLN A 16 4.62 -5.51 -5.17
CA GLN A 16 4.81 -5.07 -3.78
C GLN A 16 3.49 -4.62 -3.15
N ILE A 17 2.68 -3.88 -3.89
CA ILE A 17 1.37 -3.44 -3.39
C ILE A 17 0.48 -4.65 -3.09
N ARG A 18 0.43 -5.63 -3.99
CA ARG A 18 -0.35 -6.85 -3.76
C ARG A 18 0.15 -7.64 -2.56
N ASP A 19 1.46 -7.72 -2.39
CA ASP A 19 2.06 -8.40 -1.25
C ASP A 19 1.68 -7.69 0.06
N TYR A 20 1.70 -6.37 0.08
CA TYR A 20 1.30 -5.61 1.27
C TYR A 20 -0.17 -5.80 1.61
N GLU A 21 -1.04 -5.91 0.61
CA GLU A 21 -2.44 -6.25 0.84
C GLU A 21 -2.58 -7.64 1.49
N LYS A 22 -1.85 -8.63 0.97
CA LYS A 22 -1.86 -10.00 1.51
C LYS A 22 -1.36 -10.05 2.94
N MET A 23 -0.39 -9.22 3.26
CA MET A 23 0.18 -9.15 4.61
C MET A 23 -0.68 -8.36 5.59
N GLY A 24 -1.71 -7.71 5.11
CA GLY A 24 -2.59 -6.89 5.94
C GLY A 24 -2.03 -5.51 6.26
N LEU A 25 -0.98 -5.08 5.58
CA LEU A 25 -0.40 -3.75 5.79
C LEU A 25 -1.29 -2.65 5.22
N ILE A 26 -2.01 -2.96 4.17
CA ILE A 26 -3.02 -2.08 3.61
C ILE A 26 -4.31 -2.88 3.44
N LYS A 27 -5.44 -2.17 3.48
CA LYS A 27 -6.74 -2.82 3.27
C LYS A 27 -6.85 -3.22 1.80
N PRO A 28 -7.56 -4.34 1.50
CA PRO A 28 -7.86 -4.66 0.12
C PRO A 28 -8.58 -3.49 -0.55
N ALA A 29 -8.15 -3.15 -1.76
CA ALA A 29 -8.74 -2.04 -2.50
C ALA A 29 -10.21 -2.31 -2.79
N VAL A 30 -11.03 -1.27 -2.72
CA VAL A 30 -12.43 -1.35 -3.11
C VAL A 30 -12.50 -1.62 -4.60
N ARG A 31 -13.25 -2.65 -4.99
CA ARG A 31 -13.43 -2.98 -6.40
C ARG A 31 -14.61 -2.23 -6.98
N SER A 32 -14.44 -1.71 -8.19
CA SER A 32 -15.54 -1.12 -8.95
C SER A 32 -16.50 -2.23 -9.41
N LEU A 33 -17.64 -1.84 -9.97
CA LEU A 33 -18.61 -2.79 -10.52
C LEU A 33 -18.01 -3.67 -11.62
N SER A 34 -16.98 -3.19 -12.31
CA SER A 34 -16.27 -3.96 -13.33
C SER A 34 -15.17 -4.87 -12.76
N GLY A 35 -15.02 -4.93 -11.45
CA GLY A 35 -14.05 -5.79 -10.79
C GLY A 35 -12.65 -5.22 -10.66
N TYR A 36 -12.42 -3.99 -11.09
CA TYR A 36 -11.10 -3.35 -10.96
C TYR A 36 -10.90 -2.79 -9.55
N ARG A 37 -9.67 -2.91 -9.06
CA ARG A 37 -9.29 -2.33 -7.78
C ARG A 37 -9.20 -0.82 -7.90
N ASN A 38 -9.68 -0.12 -6.87
CA ASN A 38 -9.66 1.34 -6.82
C ASN A 38 -8.94 1.81 -5.56
N TYR A 39 -7.80 2.47 -5.74
CA TYR A 39 -6.99 3.00 -4.64
C TYR A 39 -7.32 4.47 -4.43
N GLY A 40 -7.63 4.84 -3.19
CA GLY A 40 -7.94 6.21 -2.80
C GLY A 40 -6.76 6.90 -2.11
N GLU A 41 -6.98 8.15 -1.67
CA GLU A 41 -5.94 8.93 -1.00
C GLU A 41 -5.38 8.26 0.24
N SER A 42 -6.24 7.68 1.06
CA SER A 42 -5.78 7.01 2.29
C SER A 42 -4.89 5.81 1.98
N ASP A 43 -5.18 5.10 0.92
CA ASP A 43 -4.34 3.99 0.47
C ASP A 43 -2.96 4.50 0.01
N LEU A 44 -2.95 5.59 -0.74
CA LEU A 44 -1.71 6.20 -1.23
C LEU A 44 -0.84 6.71 -0.09
N GLU A 45 -1.44 7.36 0.90
CA GLU A 45 -0.71 7.83 2.08
C GLU A 45 -0.07 6.68 2.83
N ARG A 46 -0.81 5.59 2.98
CA ARG A 46 -0.32 4.40 3.67
C ARG A 46 0.81 3.72 2.90
N LEU A 47 0.69 3.62 1.59
CA LEU A 47 1.74 3.09 0.72
C LEU A 47 2.99 3.97 0.75
N HIS A 48 2.83 5.27 0.74
CA HIS A 48 3.94 6.22 0.89
C HIS A 48 4.66 6.03 2.22
N PHE A 49 3.90 5.88 3.30
CA PHE A 49 4.47 5.63 4.62
C PHE A 49 5.29 4.34 4.63
N ILE A 50 4.74 3.27 4.06
CA ILE A 50 5.41 1.99 3.98
C ILE A 50 6.72 2.12 3.19
N ARG A 51 6.66 2.72 2.01
CA ARG A 51 7.85 2.91 1.19
C ARG A 51 8.92 3.73 1.91
N HIS A 52 8.53 4.88 2.44
CA HIS A 52 9.46 5.75 3.15
C HIS A 52 10.12 5.04 4.33
N SER A 53 9.31 4.33 5.12
CA SER A 53 9.81 3.59 6.27
C SER A 53 10.81 2.50 5.87
N ARG A 54 10.54 1.80 4.75
CA ARG A 54 11.48 0.80 4.21
C ARG A 54 12.78 1.46 3.77
N ASP A 55 12.68 2.61 3.11
CA ASP A 55 13.86 3.33 2.64
C ASP A 55 14.78 3.77 3.78
N VAL A 56 14.21 4.12 4.94
CA VAL A 56 15.02 4.50 6.11
C VAL A 56 15.45 3.31 6.95
N GLY A 57 15.08 2.08 6.57
CA GLY A 57 15.61 0.88 7.18
C GLY A 57 14.68 0.09 8.09
N PHE A 58 13.40 0.47 8.20
CA PHE A 58 12.46 -0.32 9.00
C PHE A 58 12.08 -1.61 8.28
N SER A 59 11.94 -2.70 9.04
CA SER A 59 11.43 -3.95 8.50
C SER A 59 9.92 -3.86 8.31
N LEU A 60 9.36 -4.75 7.49
CA LEU A 60 7.91 -4.79 7.31
C LEU A 60 7.19 -5.11 8.62
N HIS A 61 7.79 -5.94 9.48
CA HIS A 61 7.24 -6.24 10.79
C HIS A 61 7.15 -4.98 11.66
N GLN A 62 8.22 -4.18 11.69
CA GLN A 62 8.24 -2.91 12.43
C GLN A 62 7.23 -1.92 11.86
N ILE A 63 7.10 -1.85 10.54
CA ILE A 63 6.13 -0.97 9.88
C ILE A 63 4.71 -1.38 10.26
N ALA A 64 4.42 -2.69 10.27
CA ALA A 64 3.11 -3.19 10.68
C ALA A 64 2.77 -2.74 12.10
N GLN A 65 3.74 -2.80 13.02
CA GLN A 65 3.55 -2.33 14.38
C GLN A 65 3.26 -0.83 14.44
N LEU A 66 3.98 -0.04 13.64
CA LEU A 66 3.75 1.41 13.57
C LEU A 66 2.37 1.74 13.04
N LEU A 67 1.90 1.00 12.04
CA LEU A 67 0.57 1.20 11.45
C LEU A 67 -0.56 0.87 12.43
N GLU A 68 -0.34 -0.06 13.34
CA GLU A 68 -1.32 -0.40 14.37
C GLU A 68 -1.54 0.73 15.37
N LEU A 69 -0.59 1.64 15.50
CA LEU A 69 -0.68 2.76 16.43
C LEU A 69 -1.47 3.96 15.87
N GLN A 70 -1.86 3.90 14.62
CA GLN A 70 -2.61 4.98 13.97
C GLN A 70 -4.11 4.87 14.22
#